data_04b4ed8de9d0a4a5782a9602e11a5628
#
_entry.id   04b4ed8de9d0a4a5782a9602e11a5628
#
_cell.length_a   1.000
_cell.length_b   1.000
_cell.length_c   1.000
_cell.angle_alpha   90.00
_cell.angle_beta   90.00
_cell.angle_gamma   90.00
#
_symmetry.space_group_name_H-M   'P 1'
#
loop_
_entity.id
_entity.type
_entity.pdbx_description
1 polymer ?
#
loop_
_entity_poly.entity_id
_entity_poly.type
_entity_poly.pdbx_seq_one_letter_code
_entity_poly.pdbx_strand_id
1 'polypeptide(L)'
;RDEKFHMWTGSGSNGKSKIVELFQYAIGDYACIFNVSLLTQKRVGSSATNSELAIAKGKRFAILQEPEENERLNVGIMKELTGGDTVQCRPLYKEPIKFKPMFKMILTCNHMPAIPPDDGGTWRRVRRVEFASKFVDNPVHQNEFKIDRELTYKFEVWKETFMIMLLECYKEYKKVGKIVEPKEVLDATNEYQRKNDIFADFCETYIEYVVGEAAEANELFDKFKEYCSTDNIKSIKKPIFIEAMEKRYGKVVS
;
A
#
# COMPACT_ATOMS: atom_id res chain seq x y z
N ARG A 1 7.98 0.58 -16.73
CA ARG A 1 7.93 0.06 -15.36
C ARG A 1 6.59 0.45 -14.72
N ASP A 2 5.87 -0.51 -14.14
CA ASP A 2 4.68 -0.24 -13.34
C ASP A 2 5.11 0.14 -11.93
N GLU A 3 4.85 1.39 -11.55
CA GLU A 3 5.20 1.96 -10.25
C GLU A 3 4.15 1.59 -9.18
N LYS A 4 3.78 0.31 -9.10
CA LYS A 4 2.72 -0.12 -8.18
C LYS A 4 3.28 -0.60 -6.85
N PHE A 5 2.51 -0.33 -5.81
CA PHE A 5 2.68 -0.80 -4.45
C PHE A 5 1.45 -1.63 -4.08
N HIS A 6 1.65 -2.91 -3.85
CA HIS A 6 0.55 -3.83 -3.58
C HIS A 6 0.37 -4.01 -2.07
N MET A 7 -0.85 -3.88 -1.60
CA MET A 7 -1.25 -4.11 -0.22
C MET A 7 -2.19 -5.31 -0.18
N TRP A 8 -1.70 -6.42 0.35
CA TRP A 8 -2.47 -7.64 0.49
C TRP A 8 -3.14 -7.68 1.87
N THR A 9 -4.46 -7.61 1.88
CA THR A 9 -5.24 -7.42 3.09
C THR A 9 -6.22 -8.56 3.35
N GLY A 10 -6.64 -8.71 4.60
CA GLY A 10 -7.68 -9.68 5.02
C GLY A 10 -7.44 -10.22 6.42
N SER A 11 -8.51 -10.72 7.03
CA SER A 11 -8.58 -11.16 8.42
C SER A 11 -7.95 -12.53 8.63
N GLY A 12 -6.68 -12.72 8.87
CA GLY A 12 -6.05 -13.99 9.25
C GLY A 12 -6.55 -15.27 8.53
N SER A 13 -5.80 -16.34 8.53
CA SER A 13 -6.14 -17.65 7.91
C SER A 13 -6.67 -17.63 6.47
N ASN A 14 -6.26 -16.63 5.68
CA ASN A 14 -6.75 -16.36 4.32
C ASN A 14 -5.73 -16.68 3.20
N GLY A 15 -4.61 -17.30 3.55
CA GLY A 15 -3.62 -17.74 2.58
C GLY A 15 -2.55 -16.70 2.18
N LYS A 16 -2.62 -15.43 2.64
CA LYS A 16 -1.61 -14.39 2.31
C LYS A 16 -0.18 -14.88 2.51
N SER A 17 0.14 -15.36 3.70
CA SER A 17 1.50 -15.81 4.02
C SER A 17 1.90 -17.04 3.20
N LYS A 18 0.96 -17.92 2.88
CA LYS A 18 1.22 -19.10 2.07
C LYS A 18 1.52 -18.78 0.60
N ILE A 19 0.82 -17.83 0.01
CA ILE A 19 1.15 -17.40 -1.36
C ILE A 19 2.49 -16.63 -1.39
N VAL A 20 2.82 -15.83 -0.37
CA VAL A 20 4.15 -15.22 -0.22
C VAL A 20 5.24 -16.29 -0.16
N GLU A 21 5.04 -17.32 0.66
CA GLU A 21 5.95 -18.46 0.78
C GLU A 21 6.15 -19.16 -0.57
N LEU A 22 5.08 -19.43 -1.33
CA LEU A 22 5.18 -20.02 -2.66
C LEU A 22 5.96 -19.15 -3.64
N PHE A 23 5.76 -17.83 -3.62
CA PHE A 23 6.60 -16.91 -4.41
C PHE A 23 8.07 -17.04 -4.04
N GLN A 24 8.40 -17.09 -2.74
CA GLN A 24 9.79 -17.23 -2.28
C GLN A 24 10.41 -18.57 -2.74
N TYR A 25 9.66 -19.67 -2.69
CA TYR A 25 10.09 -20.95 -3.24
C TYR A 25 10.37 -20.88 -4.74
N ALA A 26 9.48 -20.23 -5.50
CA ALA A 26 9.58 -20.18 -6.96
C ALA A 26 10.72 -19.29 -7.46
N ILE A 27 10.92 -18.12 -6.84
CA ILE A 27 11.89 -17.13 -7.33
C ILE A 27 13.19 -17.08 -6.52
N GLY A 28 13.27 -17.82 -5.41
CA GLY A 28 14.47 -18.00 -4.60
C GLY A 28 15.15 -16.69 -4.22
N ASP A 29 16.42 -16.57 -4.51
CA ASP A 29 17.26 -15.41 -4.16
C ASP A 29 16.79 -14.08 -4.76
N TYR A 30 15.86 -14.09 -5.71
CA TYR A 30 15.24 -12.85 -6.20
C TYR A 30 14.18 -12.27 -5.26
N ALA A 31 13.75 -13.00 -4.22
CA ALA A 31 12.92 -12.48 -3.14
C ALA A 31 13.76 -11.86 -2.03
N CYS A 32 13.18 -10.90 -1.30
CA CYS A 32 13.68 -10.41 -0.03
C CYS A 32 12.53 -10.01 0.87
N ILE A 33 12.79 -10.05 2.18
CA ILE A 33 11.88 -9.55 3.21
C ILE A 33 12.49 -8.28 3.77
N PHE A 34 11.70 -7.23 3.91
CA PHE A 34 12.04 -6.01 4.61
C PHE A 34 11.30 -5.91 5.92
N ASN A 35 11.94 -5.32 6.90
CA ASN A 35 11.24 -4.86 8.08
C ASN A 35 10.27 -3.74 7.67
N VAL A 36 9.04 -3.75 8.19
CA VAL A 36 8.03 -2.74 7.88
C VAL A 36 8.49 -1.33 8.27
N SER A 37 9.38 -1.21 9.25
CA SER A 37 9.99 0.06 9.68
C SER A 37 10.68 0.81 8.54
N LEU A 38 11.11 0.13 7.48
CA LEU A 38 11.61 0.78 6.26
C LEU A 38 10.57 1.74 5.64
N LEU A 39 9.27 1.42 5.76
CA LEU A 39 8.17 2.23 5.22
C LEU A 39 7.39 3.02 6.27
N THR A 40 7.66 2.88 7.56
CA THR A 40 6.89 3.56 8.60
C THR A 40 7.72 4.58 9.37
N GLN A 41 9.03 4.41 9.42
CA GLN A 41 9.92 5.33 10.11
C GLN A 41 10.37 6.49 9.23
N LYS A 42 10.91 7.53 9.88
CA LYS A 42 11.55 8.64 9.19
C LYS A 42 12.79 8.16 8.45
N ARG A 43 13.04 8.78 7.28
CA ARG A 43 14.22 8.49 6.49
C ARG A 43 15.49 8.71 7.31
N VAL A 44 16.35 7.71 7.35
CA VAL A 44 17.69 7.85 7.93
C VAL A 44 18.56 8.74 7.05
N GLY A 45 19.49 9.49 7.65
CA GLY A 45 20.40 10.37 6.91
C GLY A 45 21.23 9.60 5.88
N SER A 46 21.68 10.29 4.83
CA SER A 46 22.43 9.69 3.71
C SER A 46 23.75 9.02 4.12
N SER A 47 24.30 9.39 5.27
CA SER A 47 25.50 8.78 5.86
C SER A 47 25.21 7.57 6.75
N ALA A 48 23.94 7.36 7.12
CA ALA A 48 23.56 6.25 8.00
C ALA A 48 23.59 4.92 7.24
N THR A 49 23.91 3.86 7.98
CA THR A 49 23.91 2.50 7.47
C THR A 49 22.50 2.02 7.22
N ASN A 50 22.22 1.50 6.03
CA ASN A 50 20.98 0.83 5.69
C ASN A 50 21.30 -0.50 4.99
N SER A 51 21.68 -1.49 5.81
CA SER A 51 22.04 -2.82 5.32
C SER A 51 20.84 -3.55 4.72
N GLU A 52 19.66 -3.30 5.23
CA GLU A 52 18.42 -3.89 4.77
C GLU A 52 18.12 -3.49 3.30
N LEU A 53 18.19 -2.20 3.00
CA LEU A 53 18.00 -1.73 1.64
C LEU A 53 19.13 -2.21 0.70
N ALA A 54 20.33 -2.43 1.22
CA ALA A 54 21.44 -2.92 0.42
C ALA A 54 21.23 -4.36 -0.09
N ILE A 55 20.55 -5.20 0.69
CA ILE A 55 20.18 -6.57 0.28
C ILE A 55 19.23 -6.57 -0.91
N ALA A 56 18.45 -5.50 -1.08
CA ALA A 56 17.47 -5.39 -2.17
C ALA A 56 18.07 -5.22 -3.56
N LYS A 57 19.37 -4.95 -3.66
CA LYS A 57 20.03 -4.83 -4.97
C LYS A 57 19.87 -6.12 -5.79
N GLY A 58 19.28 -6.01 -6.97
CA GLY A 58 19.03 -7.13 -7.88
C GLY A 58 17.77 -7.97 -7.56
N LYS A 59 17.10 -7.72 -6.45
CA LYS A 59 15.86 -8.42 -6.11
C LYS A 59 14.70 -8.02 -7.02
N ARG A 60 13.69 -8.89 -7.09
CA ARG A 60 12.49 -8.72 -7.93
C ARG A 60 11.19 -8.67 -7.11
N PHE A 61 11.19 -9.27 -5.93
CA PHE A 61 10.04 -9.40 -5.05
C PHE A 61 10.44 -9.01 -3.63
N ALA A 62 9.84 -7.95 -3.12
CA ALA A 62 10.12 -7.41 -1.81
C ALA A 62 8.85 -7.44 -0.95
N ILE A 63 8.93 -8.15 0.15
CA ILE A 63 7.82 -8.37 1.07
C ILE A 63 8.04 -7.54 2.32
N LEU A 64 6.99 -6.86 2.76
CA LEU A 64 6.90 -6.22 4.07
C LEU A 64 5.72 -6.84 4.81
N GLN A 65 5.90 -7.11 6.08
CA GLN A 65 4.90 -7.83 6.87
C GLN A 65 4.44 -6.97 8.04
N GLU A 66 3.13 -6.94 8.20
CA GLU A 66 2.37 -6.46 9.34
C GLU A 66 2.91 -5.17 10.00
N PRO A 67 2.51 -3.98 9.51
CA PRO A 67 2.70 -2.76 10.25
C PRO A 67 1.97 -2.85 11.60
N GLU A 68 2.53 -2.23 12.63
CA GLU A 68 1.84 -2.10 13.92
C GLU A 68 0.54 -1.30 13.75
N GLU A 69 -0.38 -1.51 14.66
CA GLU A 69 -1.64 -0.79 14.68
C GLU A 69 -1.37 0.72 14.83
N ASN A 70 -1.98 1.53 13.97
CA ASN A 70 -1.77 2.99 13.87
C ASN A 70 -0.43 3.46 13.28
N GLU A 71 0.43 2.60 12.77
CA GLU A 71 1.59 3.04 12.00
C GLU A 71 1.16 3.76 10.71
N ARG A 72 1.89 4.84 10.40
CA ARG A 72 1.67 5.62 9.19
C ARG A 72 2.70 5.25 8.13
N LEU A 73 2.22 5.09 6.90
CA LEU A 73 3.10 4.85 5.78
C LEU A 73 3.92 6.12 5.46
N ASN A 74 5.23 5.97 5.38
CA ASN A 74 6.11 6.99 4.82
C ASN A 74 6.00 6.97 3.29
N VAL A 75 5.06 7.75 2.79
CA VAL A 75 4.74 7.80 1.35
C VAL A 75 5.92 8.26 0.50
N GLY A 76 6.84 9.06 1.06
CA GLY A 76 8.05 9.50 0.36
C GLY A 76 8.98 8.33 0.04
N ILE A 77 9.25 7.47 1.02
CA ILE A 77 10.08 6.27 0.83
C ILE A 77 9.38 5.28 -0.11
N MET A 78 8.07 5.07 0.06
CA MET A 78 7.29 4.21 -0.82
C MET A 78 7.38 4.68 -2.29
N LYS A 79 7.22 5.98 -2.55
CA LYS A 79 7.34 6.57 -3.89
C LYS A 79 8.74 6.39 -4.47
N GLU A 80 9.78 6.62 -3.68
CA GLU A 80 11.17 6.43 -4.11
C GLU A 80 11.46 4.99 -4.50
N LEU A 81 11.07 4.02 -3.66
CA LEU A 81 11.35 2.61 -3.90
C LEU A 81 10.51 1.99 -5.02
N THR A 82 9.29 2.50 -5.25
CA THR A 82 8.43 2.08 -6.37
C THR A 82 8.72 2.82 -7.66
N GLY A 83 9.29 4.02 -7.58
CA GLY A 83 9.70 4.85 -8.72
C GLY A 83 10.80 4.22 -9.57
N GLY A 84 11.35 4.97 -10.46
CA GLY A 84 12.48 4.57 -11.32
C GLY A 84 13.81 5.15 -10.87
N ASP A 85 13.83 5.83 -9.73
CA ASP A 85 14.99 6.59 -9.25
C ASP A 85 16.10 5.68 -8.71
N THR A 86 17.33 6.18 -8.78
CA THR A 86 18.47 5.50 -8.18
C THR A 86 18.48 5.78 -6.69
N VAL A 87 18.46 4.72 -5.89
CA VAL A 87 18.63 4.80 -4.43
C VAL A 87 20.08 4.60 -4.05
N GLN A 88 20.50 5.28 -2.99
CA GLN A 88 21.82 5.10 -2.38
C GLN A 88 21.63 4.55 -0.97
N CYS A 89 22.39 3.53 -0.63
CA CYS A 89 22.40 2.95 0.72
C CYS A 89 23.83 2.49 1.07
N ARG A 90 24.08 2.35 2.35
CA ARG A 90 25.39 1.90 2.85
C ARG A 90 25.24 0.60 3.63
N PRO A 91 25.79 -0.53 3.15
CA PRO A 91 25.90 -1.74 3.94
C PRO A 91 26.80 -1.51 5.16
N LEU A 92 26.63 -2.36 6.21
CA LEU A 92 27.48 -2.31 7.39
C LEU A 92 28.94 -2.62 7.00
N TYR A 93 29.87 -1.78 7.43
CA TYR A 93 31.32 -1.88 7.17
C TYR A 93 31.72 -1.93 5.69
N LYS A 94 30.87 -1.41 4.78
CA LYS A 94 31.17 -1.35 3.35
C LYS A 94 30.95 0.04 2.80
N GLU A 95 31.51 0.27 1.61
CA GLU A 95 31.28 1.50 0.84
C GLU A 95 29.81 1.64 0.41
N PRO A 96 29.33 2.87 0.28
CA PRO A 96 27.99 3.13 -0.22
C PRO A 96 27.79 2.54 -1.61
N ILE A 97 26.62 1.92 -1.82
CA ILE A 97 26.21 1.41 -3.13
C ILE A 97 25.05 2.20 -3.69
N LYS A 98 24.99 2.25 -5.02
CA LYS A 98 23.85 2.84 -5.75
C LYS A 98 23.22 1.78 -6.63
N PHE A 99 21.90 1.75 -6.67
CA PHE A 99 21.17 0.88 -7.59
C PHE A 99 19.77 1.41 -7.87
N LYS A 100 19.17 0.97 -8.99
CA LYS A 100 17.74 1.19 -9.27
C LYS A 100 16.94 0.03 -8.68
N PRO A 101 15.94 0.28 -7.82
CA PRO A 101 15.06 -0.78 -7.32
C PRO A 101 14.36 -1.47 -8.49
N MET A 102 14.43 -2.80 -8.56
CA MET A 102 13.83 -3.61 -9.63
C MET A 102 12.72 -4.51 -9.10
N PHE A 103 12.55 -4.55 -7.79
CA PHE A 103 11.55 -5.33 -7.10
C PHE A 103 10.16 -4.69 -7.20
N LYS A 104 9.14 -5.54 -7.08
CA LYS A 104 7.77 -5.16 -6.76
C LYS A 104 7.59 -5.28 -5.26
N MET A 105 6.97 -4.27 -4.66
CA MET A 105 6.75 -4.23 -3.22
C MET A 105 5.34 -4.72 -2.88
N ILE A 106 5.29 -5.62 -1.91
CA ILE A 106 4.04 -6.15 -1.37
C ILE A 106 4.07 -5.95 0.15
N LEU A 107 3.07 -5.27 0.67
CA LEU A 107 2.80 -5.16 2.09
C LEU A 107 1.67 -6.12 2.43
N THR A 108 1.92 -7.09 3.31
CA THR A 108 0.87 -7.93 3.87
C THR A 108 0.42 -7.32 5.20
N CYS A 109 -0.88 -7.09 5.35
CA CYS A 109 -1.41 -6.51 6.58
C CYS A 109 -2.85 -6.98 6.85
N ASN A 110 -3.24 -6.99 8.12
CA ASN A 110 -4.61 -7.20 8.53
C ASN A 110 -5.34 -5.85 8.64
N HIS A 111 -4.66 -4.83 9.17
CA HIS A 111 -5.14 -3.45 9.24
C HIS A 111 -4.38 -2.58 8.25
N MET A 112 -5.10 -1.71 7.58
CA MET A 112 -4.53 -0.84 6.56
C MET A 112 -3.86 0.37 7.21
N PRO A 113 -2.59 0.70 6.89
CA PRO A 113 -1.93 1.89 7.41
C PRO A 113 -2.58 3.16 6.85
N ALA A 114 -2.64 4.24 7.64
CA ALA A 114 -3.17 5.51 7.17
C ALA A 114 -2.30 6.12 6.06
N ILE A 115 -2.94 6.57 4.99
CA ILE A 115 -2.31 7.27 3.86
C ILE A 115 -2.95 8.66 3.74
N PRO A 116 -2.15 9.73 3.53
CA PRO A 116 -2.70 11.05 3.31
C PRO A 116 -3.66 11.08 2.11
N PRO A 117 -4.87 11.67 2.26
CA PRO A 117 -5.91 11.61 1.24
C PRO A 117 -5.53 12.33 -0.06
N ASP A 118 -4.87 13.47 0.04
CA ASP A 118 -4.58 14.37 -1.08
C ASP A 118 -3.31 14.02 -1.88
N ASP A 119 -2.69 12.89 -1.59
CA ASP A 119 -1.48 12.47 -2.29
C ASP A 119 -1.78 11.62 -3.53
N GLY A 120 -2.18 12.25 -4.62
CA GLY A 120 -2.44 11.59 -5.90
C GLY A 120 -1.24 10.77 -6.42
N GLY A 121 -0.02 11.20 -6.09
CA GLY A 121 1.21 10.46 -6.39
C GLY A 121 1.29 9.11 -5.66
N THR A 122 0.73 9.01 -4.46
CA THR A 122 0.60 7.78 -3.70
C THR A 122 -0.52 6.91 -4.25
N TRP A 123 -1.72 7.47 -4.41
CA TRP A 123 -2.91 6.72 -4.80
C TRP A 123 -2.81 6.09 -6.19
N ARG A 124 -2.12 6.71 -7.14
CA ARG A 124 -1.85 6.07 -8.44
C ARG A 124 -0.97 4.81 -8.32
N ARG A 125 -0.22 4.66 -7.22
CA ARG A 125 0.68 3.52 -6.98
C ARG A 125 0.04 2.41 -6.16
N VAL A 126 -0.77 2.76 -5.18
CA VAL A 126 -1.38 1.79 -4.26
C VAL A 126 -2.39 0.91 -4.99
N ARG A 127 -2.33 -0.39 -4.70
CA ARG A 127 -3.32 -1.39 -5.12
C ARG A 127 -3.64 -2.30 -3.94
N ARG A 128 -4.87 -2.23 -3.47
CA ARG A 128 -5.39 -3.11 -2.42
C ARG A 128 -5.89 -4.41 -3.05
N VAL A 129 -5.30 -5.51 -2.65
CA VAL A 129 -5.73 -6.87 -3.02
C VAL A 129 -6.32 -7.51 -1.77
N GLU A 130 -7.61 -7.77 -1.79
CA GLU A 130 -8.33 -8.37 -0.68
C GLU A 130 -8.34 -9.89 -0.76
N PHE A 131 -7.89 -10.53 0.32
CA PHE A 131 -7.94 -11.98 0.48
C PHE A 131 -9.20 -12.34 1.25
N ALA A 132 -10.30 -12.52 0.53
CA ALA A 132 -11.62 -12.77 1.08
C ALA A 132 -11.85 -14.22 1.55
N SER A 133 -11.02 -15.16 1.10
CA SER A 133 -11.11 -16.57 1.47
C SER A 133 -10.65 -16.79 2.91
N LYS A 134 -11.20 -17.80 3.56
CA LYS A 134 -10.82 -18.25 4.90
C LYS A 134 -10.58 -19.77 4.89
N PHE A 135 -9.44 -20.20 5.41
CA PHE A 135 -9.08 -21.61 5.50
C PHE A 135 -9.29 -22.12 6.93
N VAL A 136 -10.18 -23.10 7.07
CA VAL A 136 -10.63 -23.65 8.35
C VAL A 136 -10.67 -25.18 8.31
N ASP A 137 -10.71 -25.85 9.47
CA ASP A 137 -10.79 -27.32 9.51
C ASP A 137 -12.16 -27.82 9.01
N ASN A 138 -13.26 -27.14 9.33
CA ASN A 138 -14.60 -27.48 8.95
C ASN A 138 -15.30 -26.30 8.26
N PRO A 139 -15.17 -26.14 6.93
CA PRO A 139 -15.80 -25.05 6.19
C PRO A 139 -17.34 -25.20 6.19
N VAL A 140 -18.04 -24.12 6.50
CA VAL A 140 -19.51 -24.02 6.51
C VAL A 140 -20.02 -22.85 5.66
N HIS A 141 -19.20 -21.85 5.38
CA HIS A 141 -19.60 -20.67 4.60
C HIS A 141 -18.98 -20.71 3.20
N GLN A 142 -19.59 -19.99 2.26
CA GLN A 142 -19.20 -19.98 0.84
C GLN A 142 -17.74 -19.56 0.60
N ASN A 143 -17.19 -18.70 1.45
CA ASN A 143 -15.81 -18.21 1.36
C ASN A 143 -14.83 -19.01 2.23
N GLU A 144 -15.29 -20.08 2.88
CA GLU A 144 -14.47 -20.97 3.69
C GLU A 144 -14.02 -22.18 2.89
N PHE A 145 -12.77 -22.55 3.06
CA PHE A 145 -12.12 -23.68 2.41
C PHE A 145 -11.42 -24.55 3.46
N LYS A 146 -11.31 -25.83 3.19
CA LYS A 146 -10.60 -26.73 4.09
C LYS A 146 -9.11 -26.38 4.11
N ILE A 147 -8.55 -26.26 5.31
CA ILE A 147 -7.13 -26.04 5.49
C ILE A 147 -6.31 -27.26 5.01
N ASP A 148 -5.28 -27.02 4.24
CA ASP A 148 -4.32 -28.03 3.84
C ASP A 148 -3.05 -27.87 4.69
N ARG A 149 -2.87 -28.76 5.64
CA ARG A 149 -1.73 -28.74 6.58
C ARG A 149 -0.40 -29.16 5.93
N GLU A 150 -0.48 -29.84 4.79
CA GLU A 150 0.70 -30.29 4.03
C GLU A 150 1.11 -29.30 2.93
N LEU A 151 0.45 -28.15 2.85
CA LEU A 151 0.63 -27.19 1.77
C LEU A 151 2.08 -26.77 1.56
N THR A 152 2.84 -26.53 2.65
CA THR A 152 4.24 -26.12 2.58
C THR A 152 5.13 -27.20 1.93
N TYR A 153 4.87 -28.49 2.20
CA TYR A 153 5.61 -29.58 1.55
C TYR A 153 5.34 -29.66 0.05
N LYS A 154 4.12 -29.30 -0.37
CA LYS A 154 3.74 -29.25 -1.78
C LYS A 154 4.45 -28.15 -2.54
N PHE A 155 4.90 -27.09 -1.89
CA PHE A 155 5.59 -25.96 -2.54
C PHE A 155 6.91 -26.38 -3.19
N GLU A 156 7.63 -27.33 -2.61
CA GLU A 156 8.83 -27.89 -3.22
C GLU A 156 8.56 -28.53 -4.60
N VAL A 157 7.40 -29.15 -4.76
CA VAL A 157 6.99 -29.76 -6.03
C VAL A 157 6.36 -28.70 -6.96
N TRP A 158 5.64 -27.73 -6.41
CA TRP A 158 4.89 -26.74 -7.18
C TRP A 158 5.72 -25.57 -7.68
N LYS A 159 6.86 -25.28 -7.08
CA LYS A 159 7.68 -24.08 -7.35
C LYS A 159 8.01 -23.91 -8.84
N GLU A 160 8.36 -24.99 -9.54
CA GLU A 160 8.68 -24.95 -10.97
C GLU A 160 7.43 -24.66 -11.82
N THR A 161 6.33 -25.36 -11.54
CA THR A 161 5.06 -25.13 -12.23
C THR A 161 4.55 -23.71 -11.97
N PHE A 162 4.66 -23.24 -10.74
CA PHE A 162 4.27 -21.87 -10.40
C PHE A 162 5.15 -20.84 -11.13
N MET A 163 6.45 -21.10 -11.27
CA MET A 163 7.34 -20.25 -12.08
C MET A 163 6.90 -20.21 -13.54
N ILE A 164 6.51 -21.35 -14.12
CA ILE A 164 5.99 -21.39 -15.51
C ILE A 164 4.73 -20.53 -15.62
N MET A 165 3.79 -20.63 -14.69
CA MET A 165 2.59 -19.79 -14.66
C MET A 165 2.94 -18.29 -14.59
N LEU A 166 3.91 -17.91 -13.77
CA LEU A 166 4.38 -16.51 -13.71
C LEU A 166 4.99 -16.05 -15.04
N LEU A 167 5.73 -16.91 -15.74
CA LEU A 167 6.29 -16.60 -17.05
C LEU A 167 5.21 -16.48 -18.13
N GLU A 168 4.14 -17.26 -18.05
CA GLU A 168 2.98 -17.13 -18.94
C GLU A 168 2.25 -15.80 -18.71
N CYS A 169 1.99 -15.44 -17.45
CA CYS A 169 1.46 -14.11 -17.11
C CYS A 169 2.36 -12.99 -17.65
N TYR A 170 3.67 -13.14 -17.56
CA TYR A 170 4.61 -12.17 -18.12
C TYR A 170 4.54 -12.08 -19.63
N LYS A 171 4.35 -13.19 -20.35
CA LYS A 171 4.14 -13.18 -21.81
C LYS A 171 2.90 -12.38 -22.19
N GLU A 172 1.79 -12.58 -21.47
CA GLU A 172 0.55 -11.82 -21.69
C GLU A 172 0.76 -10.32 -21.40
N TYR A 173 1.40 -9.99 -20.28
CA TYR A 173 1.80 -8.62 -19.98
C TYR A 173 2.61 -7.97 -21.12
N LYS A 174 3.56 -8.72 -21.71
CA LYS A 174 4.37 -8.23 -22.84
C LYS A 174 3.55 -7.99 -24.11
N LYS A 175 2.55 -8.82 -24.38
CA LYS A 175 1.64 -8.64 -25.53
C LYS A 175 0.78 -7.40 -25.35
N VAL A 176 0.20 -7.19 -24.16
CA VAL A 176 -0.70 -6.07 -23.87
C VAL A 176 0.06 -4.76 -23.63
N GLY A 177 1.32 -4.83 -23.19
CA GLY A 177 2.19 -3.68 -22.89
C GLY A 177 1.86 -2.96 -21.56
N LYS A 178 0.84 -3.39 -20.85
CA LYS A 178 0.43 -2.85 -19.54
C LYS A 178 -0.20 -3.93 -18.67
N ILE A 179 -0.25 -3.68 -17.35
CA ILE A 179 -1.04 -4.52 -16.45
C ILE A 179 -2.52 -4.16 -16.63
N VAL A 180 -3.34 -5.17 -16.91
CA VAL A 180 -4.81 -5.05 -16.85
C VAL A 180 -5.21 -5.26 -15.41
N GLU A 181 -5.65 -4.20 -14.75
CA GLU A 181 -6.00 -4.23 -13.33
C GLU A 181 -7.41 -4.84 -13.18
N PRO A 182 -7.59 -5.90 -12.37
CA PRO A 182 -8.92 -6.47 -12.09
C PRO A 182 -9.84 -5.43 -11.45
N LYS A 183 -11.14 -5.52 -11.77
CA LYS A 183 -12.15 -4.59 -11.23
C LYS A 183 -12.19 -4.64 -9.70
N GLU A 184 -12.10 -5.83 -9.13
CA GLU A 184 -12.11 -6.06 -7.69
C GLU A 184 -10.97 -5.32 -6.97
N VAL A 185 -9.78 -5.29 -7.59
CA VAL A 185 -8.61 -4.57 -7.05
C VAL A 185 -8.81 -3.06 -7.14
N LEU A 186 -9.41 -2.58 -8.22
CA LEU A 186 -9.71 -1.16 -8.39
C LEU A 186 -10.79 -0.71 -7.40
N ASP A 187 -11.87 -1.46 -7.27
CA ASP A 187 -12.97 -1.15 -6.36
C ASP A 187 -12.49 -1.14 -4.90
N ALA A 188 -11.72 -2.16 -4.48
CA ALA A 188 -11.13 -2.21 -3.15
C ALA A 188 -10.14 -1.05 -2.89
N THR A 189 -9.37 -0.65 -3.90
CA THR A 189 -8.45 0.49 -3.80
C THR A 189 -9.20 1.80 -3.66
N ASN A 190 -10.26 2.01 -4.45
CA ASN A 190 -11.09 3.21 -4.41
C ASN A 190 -11.85 3.32 -3.08
N GLU A 191 -12.35 2.20 -2.55
CA GLU A 191 -12.95 2.16 -1.22
C GLU A 191 -11.95 2.57 -0.14
N TYR A 192 -10.73 2.04 -0.21
CA TYR A 192 -9.67 2.40 0.72
C TYR A 192 -9.32 3.88 0.64
N GLN A 193 -9.22 4.44 -0.57
CA GLN A 193 -8.98 5.87 -0.77
C GLN A 193 -10.09 6.73 -0.15
N ARG A 194 -11.35 6.37 -0.38
CA ARG A 194 -12.51 7.08 0.22
C ARG A 194 -12.47 7.05 1.74
N LYS A 195 -12.19 5.89 2.35
CA LYS A 195 -12.07 5.76 3.81
C LYS A 195 -10.92 6.57 4.44
N ASN A 196 -9.92 6.95 3.63
CA ASN A 196 -8.83 7.83 4.07
C ASN A 196 -9.09 9.31 3.76
N ASP A 197 -10.15 9.63 3.02
CA ASP A 197 -10.49 11.01 2.66
C ASP A 197 -11.42 11.63 3.71
N ILE A 198 -10.82 12.01 4.83
CA ILE A 198 -11.53 12.68 5.93
C ILE A 198 -12.21 13.99 5.52
N PHE A 199 -11.71 14.64 4.46
CA PHE A 199 -12.33 15.85 3.97
C PHE A 199 -13.60 15.54 3.16
N ALA A 200 -13.61 14.43 2.39
CA ALA A 200 -14.83 14.00 1.70
C ALA A 200 -15.90 13.60 2.72
N ASP A 201 -15.55 12.82 3.72
CA ASP A 201 -16.46 12.38 4.78
C ASP A 201 -17.04 13.56 5.56
N PHE A 202 -16.19 14.53 5.93
CA PHE A 202 -16.63 15.79 6.53
C PHE A 202 -17.60 16.54 5.61
N CYS A 203 -17.28 16.68 4.32
CA CYS A 203 -18.12 17.38 3.37
C CYS A 203 -19.49 16.71 3.18
N GLU A 204 -19.51 15.38 3.06
CA GLU A 204 -20.76 14.61 2.93
C GLU A 204 -21.65 14.74 4.16
N THR A 205 -21.05 14.90 5.34
CA THR A 205 -21.79 14.94 6.61
C THR A 205 -22.26 16.37 6.99
N TYR A 206 -21.46 17.39 6.70
CA TYR A 206 -21.65 18.73 7.25
C TYR A 206 -21.86 19.83 6.21
N ILE A 207 -21.67 19.57 4.91
CA ILE A 207 -21.80 20.59 3.86
C ILE A 207 -22.95 20.24 2.91
N GLU A 208 -23.92 21.14 2.82
CA GLU A 208 -24.92 21.13 1.78
C GLU A 208 -24.54 22.14 0.70
N TYR A 209 -24.49 21.68 -0.55
CA TYR A 209 -24.17 22.57 -1.67
C TYR A 209 -25.41 23.29 -2.16
N VAL A 210 -25.45 24.60 -1.95
CA VAL A 210 -26.53 25.48 -2.44
C VAL A 210 -25.95 26.47 -3.44
N VAL A 211 -26.51 26.51 -4.64
CA VAL A 211 -26.03 27.42 -5.72
C VAL A 211 -26.22 28.87 -5.30
N GLY A 212 -25.15 29.66 -5.31
CA GLY A 212 -25.15 31.07 -4.95
C GLY A 212 -24.93 31.39 -3.48
N GLU A 213 -24.82 30.36 -2.63
CA GLU A 213 -24.47 30.52 -1.23
C GLU A 213 -22.95 30.34 -1.02
N ALA A 214 -22.41 30.98 0.00
CA ALA A 214 -21.00 30.86 0.40
C ALA A 214 -20.86 30.65 1.90
N ALA A 215 -19.98 29.75 2.29
CA ALA A 215 -19.65 29.54 3.69
C ALA A 215 -18.34 30.26 4.07
N GLU A 216 -18.28 30.84 5.26
CA GLU A 216 -17.05 31.46 5.75
C GLU A 216 -16.00 30.41 6.09
N ALA A 217 -14.77 30.60 5.56
CA ALA A 217 -13.66 29.64 5.71
C ALA A 217 -13.25 29.39 7.20
N ASN A 218 -13.46 30.39 8.07
CA ASN A 218 -13.17 30.21 9.49
C ASN A 218 -14.21 29.32 10.16
N GLU A 219 -15.49 29.58 9.91
CA GLU A 219 -16.60 28.80 10.45
C GLU A 219 -16.54 27.35 9.99
N LEU A 220 -16.26 27.13 8.72
CA LEU A 220 -16.11 25.79 8.15
C LEU A 220 -14.93 25.03 8.77
N PHE A 221 -13.82 25.72 9.02
CA PHE A 221 -12.67 25.11 9.69
C PHE A 221 -12.92 24.80 11.17
N ASP A 222 -13.67 25.63 11.87
CA ASP A 222 -14.05 25.37 13.26
C ASP A 222 -14.97 24.14 13.36
N LYS A 223 -15.92 23.99 12.46
CA LYS A 223 -16.75 22.78 12.32
C LYS A 223 -15.89 21.54 12.00
N PHE A 224 -14.92 21.67 11.14
CA PHE A 224 -13.98 20.57 10.85
C PHE A 224 -13.14 20.15 12.06
N LYS A 225 -12.76 21.11 12.92
CA LYS A 225 -12.09 20.79 14.19
C LYS A 225 -12.98 20.01 15.15
N GLU A 226 -14.26 20.40 15.26
CA GLU A 226 -15.26 19.67 16.04
C GLU A 226 -15.41 18.23 15.53
N TYR A 227 -15.57 18.04 14.23
CA TYR A 227 -15.63 16.73 13.58
C TYR A 227 -14.39 15.90 13.89
N CYS A 228 -13.18 16.44 13.68
CA CYS A 228 -11.94 15.73 13.99
C CYS A 228 -11.85 15.32 15.47
N SER A 229 -12.34 16.17 16.39
CA SER A 229 -12.34 15.87 17.82
C SER A 229 -13.32 14.76 18.18
N THR A 230 -14.50 14.73 17.57
CA THR A 230 -15.52 13.70 17.79
C THR A 230 -15.06 12.32 17.31
N ASP A 231 -14.41 12.26 16.17
CA ASP A 231 -13.97 10.99 15.56
C ASP A 231 -12.52 10.61 15.93
N ASN A 232 -11.94 11.28 16.92
CA ASN A 232 -10.56 11.01 17.37
C ASN A 232 -9.50 11.16 16.26
N ILE A 233 -9.77 12.01 15.26
CA ILE A 233 -8.89 12.28 14.13
C ILE A 233 -7.84 13.31 14.56
N LYS A 234 -6.57 13.07 14.22
CA LYS A 234 -5.51 14.03 14.52
C LYS A 234 -5.77 15.37 13.84
N SER A 235 -5.75 16.44 14.61
CA SER A 235 -5.94 17.81 14.13
C SER A 235 -5.07 18.14 12.92
N ILE A 236 -5.71 18.69 11.87
CA ILE A 236 -5.09 19.13 10.63
C ILE A 236 -4.96 20.65 10.65
N LYS A 237 -3.87 21.16 10.12
CA LYS A 237 -3.62 22.61 10.07
C LYS A 237 -4.58 23.28 9.08
N LYS A 238 -5.06 24.48 9.44
CA LYS A 238 -6.00 25.27 8.62
C LYS A 238 -5.57 25.45 7.15
N PRO A 239 -4.29 25.72 6.81
CA PRO A 239 -3.90 25.85 5.39
C PRO A 239 -4.14 24.57 4.57
N ILE A 240 -3.94 23.39 5.15
CA ILE A 240 -4.19 22.10 4.50
C ILE A 240 -5.68 21.89 4.27
N PHE A 241 -6.51 22.25 5.25
CA PHE A 241 -7.96 22.19 5.13
C PHE A 241 -8.46 23.12 4.02
N ILE A 242 -8.02 24.38 4.01
CA ILE A 242 -8.40 25.34 2.98
C ILE A 242 -8.02 24.84 1.59
N GLU A 243 -6.79 24.36 1.40
CA GLU A 243 -6.34 23.79 0.11
C GLU A 243 -7.24 22.62 -0.32
N ALA A 244 -7.64 21.75 0.61
CA ALA A 244 -8.53 20.63 0.31
C ALA A 244 -9.94 21.09 -0.09
N MET A 245 -10.47 22.13 0.55
CA MET A 245 -11.77 22.73 0.20
C MET A 245 -11.71 23.45 -1.15
N GLU A 246 -10.66 24.23 -1.40
CA GLU A 246 -10.47 24.90 -2.70
C GLU A 246 -10.37 23.93 -3.89
N LYS A 247 -9.77 22.78 -3.69
CA LYS A 247 -9.74 21.71 -4.72
C LYS A 247 -11.13 21.15 -5.03
N ARG A 248 -12.05 21.13 -4.06
CA ARG A 248 -13.40 20.57 -4.19
C ARG A 248 -14.43 21.57 -4.70
N TYR A 249 -14.36 22.77 -4.17
CA TYR A 249 -15.42 23.79 -4.35
C TYR A 249 -14.95 25.05 -5.09
N GLY A 250 -13.66 25.15 -5.41
CA GLY A 250 -13.08 26.35 -6.02
C GLY A 250 -12.41 27.27 -5.00
N LYS A 251 -11.73 28.30 -5.52
CA LYS A 251 -10.95 29.21 -4.66
C LYS A 251 -11.84 30.02 -3.72
N VAL A 252 -11.31 30.27 -2.53
CA VAL A 252 -11.92 31.21 -1.59
C VAL A 252 -12.03 32.59 -2.23
N VAL A 253 -13.24 33.13 -2.31
CA VAL A 253 -13.50 34.51 -2.73
C VAL A 253 -13.34 35.38 -1.49
N SER A 254 -12.35 36.30 -1.51
CA SER A 254 -12.14 37.30 -0.46
C SER A 254 -13.10 38.47 -0.57
#